data_555614fa5dda1991433075559cc36de4
#
_entry.id   555614fa5dda1991433075559cc36de4
#
_cell.length_a   1.000
_cell.length_b   1.000
_cell.length_c   1.000
_cell.angle_alpha   90.00
_cell.angle_beta   90.00
_cell.angle_gamma   90.00
#
_symmetry.space_group_name_H-M   'P 1'
#
loop_
_entity.id
_entity.type
_entity.pdbx_description
1 polymer ?
#
loop_
_entity_poly.entity_id
_entity_poly.type
_entity_poly.pdbx_seq_one_letter_code
_entity_poly.pdbx_strand_id
1 'polypeptide(L)'
;MKPRLTQTVYVVDDDREIRRSLSFMLSADEIQSYPFASGADFLDALGDLKPGCVLLDLRMPEMDGFEVMAAMAKRFVDWPVIVMTGHGDIPIAVRAIKQGAVDFVEKPFSEDKLQVSLNNGLVLLEEREAQGNRRRNAHERVEALTVREREVLRELLGGHSNKQIAKNLEISLRTVEMHRGNMMDRLQVGSLAEALTMALEAGLEAVPAKVQ
;
A
#
# COMPACT_ATOMS: atom_id res chain seq x y z
N MET A 1 7.32 -3.12 22.96
CA MET A 1 6.11 -3.74 22.39
C MET A 1 5.40 -2.65 21.61
N LYS A 2 5.43 -2.67 20.26
CA LYS A 2 4.65 -1.74 19.44
C LYS A 2 3.16 -2.06 19.67
N PRO A 3 2.27 -1.04 19.77
CA PRO A 3 0.84 -1.32 19.78
C PRO A 3 0.53 -2.12 18.50
N ARG A 4 0.01 -3.35 18.64
CA ARG A 4 -0.57 -4.07 17.51
C ARG A 4 -1.74 -3.20 17.03
N LEU A 5 -1.59 -2.63 15.85
CA LEU A 5 -2.73 -2.13 15.10
C LEU A 5 -3.76 -3.26 15.09
N THR A 6 -5.02 -2.96 15.33
CA THR A 6 -6.11 -3.93 15.28
C THR A 6 -6.09 -4.59 13.90
N GLN A 7 -5.54 -5.81 13.85
CA GLN A 7 -5.42 -6.55 12.60
C GLN A 7 -6.82 -6.92 12.14
N THR A 8 -7.18 -6.48 10.94
CA THR A 8 -8.51 -6.69 10.37
C THR A 8 -8.44 -7.73 9.25
N VAL A 9 -9.35 -8.70 9.30
CA VAL A 9 -9.48 -9.75 8.28
C VAL A 9 -10.93 -9.79 7.78
N TYR A 10 -11.10 -9.72 6.47
CA TYR A 10 -12.37 -9.88 5.78
C TYR A 10 -12.50 -11.31 5.29
N VAL A 11 -13.55 -12.01 5.70
CA VAL A 11 -13.81 -13.40 5.30
C VAL A 11 -14.96 -13.40 4.30
N VAL A 12 -14.63 -13.64 3.03
CA VAL A 12 -15.60 -13.66 1.92
C VAL A 12 -15.76 -15.09 1.44
N ASP A 13 -16.88 -15.72 1.77
CA ASP A 13 -17.17 -17.13 1.53
C ASP A 13 -18.69 -17.34 1.58
N ASP A 14 -19.30 -18.08 0.68
CA ASP A 14 -20.75 -18.33 0.69
C ASP A 14 -21.16 -19.35 1.75
N ASP A 15 -20.22 -20.22 2.21
CA ASP A 15 -20.47 -21.20 3.26
C ASP A 15 -20.47 -20.56 4.66
N ARG A 16 -21.62 -20.59 5.30
CA ARG A 16 -21.81 -20.04 6.66
C ARG A 16 -20.94 -20.72 7.71
N GLU A 17 -20.74 -22.03 7.60
CA GLU A 17 -19.98 -22.79 8.58
C GLU A 17 -18.48 -22.47 8.49
N ILE A 18 -17.97 -22.25 7.27
CA ILE A 18 -16.58 -21.78 7.05
C ILE A 18 -16.40 -20.40 7.65
N ARG A 19 -17.30 -19.44 7.35
CA ARG A 19 -17.23 -18.10 7.95
C ARG A 19 -17.24 -18.11 9.48
N ARG A 20 -18.07 -18.95 10.10
CA ARG A 20 -18.14 -19.09 11.57
C ARG A 20 -16.87 -19.68 12.15
N SER A 21 -16.35 -20.76 11.52
CA SER A 21 -15.13 -21.43 11.95
C SER A 21 -13.93 -20.47 11.88
N LEU A 22 -13.78 -19.75 10.77
CA LEU A 22 -12.74 -18.74 10.61
C LEU A 22 -12.86 -17.59 11.62
N SER A 23 -14.07 -17.06 11.83
CA SER A 23 -14.27 -16.01 12.83
C SER A 23 -13.92 -16.47 14.24
N PHE A 24 -14.21 -17.72 14.57
CA PHE A 24 -13.83 -18.30 15.86
C PHE A 24 -12.30 -18.43 16.02
N MET A 25 -11.62 -18.99 15.01
CA MET A 25 -10.15 -19.12 15.00
C MET A 25 -9.46 -17.74 15.10
N LEU A 26 -9.88 -16.78 14.29
CA LEU A 26 -9.31 -15.43 14.28
C LEU A 26 -9.51 -14.70 15.62
N SER A 27 -10.64 -14.91 16.26
CA SER A 27 -10.91 -14.30 17.58
C SER A 27 -10.00 -14.83 18.69
N ALA A 28 -9.53 -16.08 18.58
CA ALA A 28 -8.57 -16.66 19.53
C ALA A 28 -7.19 -15.96 19.45
N ASP A 29 -6.83 -15.43 18.29
CA ASP A 29 -5.61 -14.68 18.03
C ASP A 29 -5.77 -13.15 18.18
N GLU A 30 -6.89 -12.68 18.74
CA GLU A 30 -7.22 -11.26 18.87
C GLU A 30 -7.32 -10.50 17.53
N ILE A 31 -7.56 -11.22 16.42
CA ILE A 31 -7.75 -10.67 15.09
C ILE A 31 -9.23 -10.34 14.90
N GLN A 32 -9.51 -9.11 14.50
CA GLN A 32 -10.88 -8.68 14.21
C GLN A 32 -11.31 -9.17 12.82
N SER A 33 -12.35 -10.02 12.75
CA SER A 33 -12.86 -10.56 11.49
C SER A 33 -14.25 -10.00 11.15
N TYR A 34 -14.46 -9.77 9.84
CA TYR A 34 -15.73 -9.34 9.28
C TYR A 34 -16.17 -10.31 8.18
N PRO A 35 -17.24 -11.09 8.42
CA PRO A 35 -17.72 -12.07 7.44
C PRO A 35 -18.64 -11.42 6.40
N PHE A 36 -18.46 -11.83 5.12
CA PHE A 36 -19.31 -11.50 3.97
C PHE A 36 -19.81 -12.78 3.32
N ALA A 37 -21.09 -12.85 2.98
CA ALA A 37 -21.69 -14.03 2.39
C ALA A 37 -21.53 -14.08 0.87
N SER A 38 -21.14 -12.98 0.25
CA SER A 38 -20.92 -12.90 -1.18
C SER A 38 -19.82 -11.90 -1.54
N GLY A 39 -19.24 -12.04 -2.74
CA GLY A 39 -18.33 -11.05 -3.29
C GLY A 39 -18.99 -9.68 -3.52
N ALA A 40 -20.27 -9.67 -3.88
CA ALA A 40 -21.04 -8.45 -4.11
C ALA A 40 -21.18 -7.65 -2.79
N ASP A 41 -21.63 -8.28 -1.69
CA ASP A 41 -21.77 -7.63 -0.39
C ASP A 41 -20.43 -7.03 0.10
N PHE A 42 -19.32 -7.76 -0.11
CA PHE A 42 -17.98 -7.27 0.24
C PHE A 42 -17.59 -6.05 -0.59
N LEU A 43 -17.80 -6.10 -1.91
CA LEU A 43 -17.44 -4.99 -2.81
C LEU A 43 -18.32 -3.75 -2.59
N ASP A 44 -19.58 -3.91 -2.20
CA ASP A 44 -20.47 -2.80 -1.88
C ASP A 44 -20.06 -2.11 -0.58
N ALA A 45 -19.62 -2.88 0.41
CA ALA A 45 -19.11 -2.33 1.68
C ALA A 45 -17.69 -1.72 1.56
N LEU A 46 -16.92 -2.07 0.52
CA LEU A 46 -15.48 -1.81 0.43
C LEU A 46 -15.08 -0.35 0.65
N GLY A 47 -15.92 0.60 0.22
CA GLY A 47 -15.67 2.04 0.38
C GLY A 47 -15.66 2.54 1.82
N ASP A 48 -16.35 1.84 2.72
CA ASP A 48 -16.49 2.18 4.14
C ASP A 48 -15.57 1.35 5.04
N LEU A 49 -14.90 0.34 4.47
CA LEU A 49 -14.03 -0.56 5.21
C LEU A 49 -12.62 0.04 5.36
N LYS A 50 -11.98 -0.31 6.48
CA LYS A 50 -10.56 -0.01 6.69
C LYS A 50 -9.68 -1.00 5.94
N PRO A 51 -8.41 -0.65 5.64
CA PRO A 51 -7.47 -1.62 5.11
C PRO A 51 -7.42 -2.90 5.95
N GLY A 52 -7.41 -4.06 5.27
CA GLY A 52 -7.41 -5.37 5.92
C GLY A 52 -6.90 -6.47 5.00
N CYS A 53 -6.66 -7.66 5.56
CA CYS A 53 -6.36 -8.86 4.79
C CYS A 53 -7.67 -9.54 4.40
N VAL A 54 -7.77 -10.04 3.16
CA VAL A 54 -8.99 -10.69 2.65
C VAL A 54 -8.75 -12.20 2.52
N LEU A 55 -9.53 -13.00 3.23
CA LEU A 55 -9.69 -14.43 3.00
C LEU A 55 -10.85 -14.61 2.03
N LEU A 56 -10.57 -15.07 0.82
CA LEU A 56 -11.52 -15.07 -0.29
C LEU A 56 -11.74 -16.47 -0.84
N ASP A 57 -12.96 -16.97 -0.78
CA ASP A 57 -13.31 -18.17 -1.54
C ASP A 57 -13.32 -17.89 -3.04
N LEU A 58 -12.76 -18.79 -3.81
CA LEU A 58 -12.77 -18.70 -5.27
C LEU A 58 -14.08 -19.17 -5.89
N ARG A 59 -14.80 -20.08 -5.22
CA ARG A 59 -16.01 -20.69 -5.77
C ARG A 59 -17.26 -20.22 -5.05
N MET A 60 -17.73 -19.05 -5.40
CA MET A 60 -18.98 -18.49 -4.87
C MET A 60 -20.03 -18.35 -5.99
N PRO A 61 -21.33 -18.44 -5.65
CA PRO A 61 -22.41 -18.14 -6.59
C PRO A 61 -22.36 -16.68 -7.09
N GLU A 62 -22.89 -16.44 -8.29
CA GLU A 62 -23.06 -15.13 -8.92
C GLU A 62 -21.75 -14.41 -9.28
N MET A 63 -20.81 -14.27 -8.33
CA MET A 63 -19.53 -13.62 -8.51
C MET A 63 -18.42 -14.47 -7.91
N ASP A 64 -17.49 -14.95 -8.73
CA ASP A 64 -16.36 -15.74 -8.27
C ASP A 64 -15.25 -14.87 -7.63
N GLY A 65 -14.32 -15.52 -6.90
CA GLY A 65 -13.25 -14.80 -6.23
C GLY A 65 -12.30 -14.07 -7.19
N PHE A 66 -12.16 -14.53 -8.43
CA PHE A 66 -11.36 -13.83 -9.44
C PHE A 66 -12.02 -12.51 -9.88
N GLU A 67 -13.33 -12.50 -10.00
CA GLU A 67 -14.10 -11.29 -10.32
C GLU A 67 -14.00 -10.28 -9.17
N VAL A 68 -14.04 -10.75 -7.91
CA VAL A 68 -13.82 -9.91 -6.73
C VAL A 68 -12.43 -9.28 -6.77
N MET A 69 -11.37 -10.08 -6.99
CA MET A 69 -9.99 -9.57 -7.09
C MET A 69 -9.84 -8.54 -8.22
N ALA A 70 -10.43 -8.81 -9.38
CA ALA A 70 -10.41 -7.88 -10.52
C ALA A 70 -11.15 -6.57 -10.21
N ALA A 71 -12.26 -6.64 -9.46
CA ALA A 71 -13.02 -5.46 -9.04
C ALA A 71 -12.27 -4.63 -8.00
N MET A 72 -11.57 -5.26 -7.04
CA MET A 72 -10.68 -4.59 -6.10
C MET A 72 -9.56 -3.84 -6.84
N ALA A 73 -8.89 -4.49 -7.78
CA ALA A 73 -7.81 -3.89 -8.57
C ALA A 73 -8.31 -2.67 -9.38
N LYS A 74 -9.48 -2.73 -10.00
CA LYS A 74 -10.12 -1.60 -10.72
C LYS A 74 -10.44 -0.42 -9.80
N ARG A 75 -10.69 -0.68 -8.52
CA ARG A 75 -10.95 0.34 -7.49
C ARG A 75 -9.68 0.81 -6.79
N PHE A 76 -8.49 0.38 -7.26
CA PHE A 76 -7.19 0.68 -6.68
C PHE A 76 -7.05 0.26 -5.21
N VAL A 77 -7.75 -0.81 -4.81
CA VAL A 77 -7.65 -1.40 -3.48
C VAL A 77 -6.55 -2.45 -3.50
N ASP A 78 -5.43 -2.13 -2.86
CA ASP A 78 -4.23 -2.97 -2.82
C ASP A 78 -4.12 -3.70 -1.46
N TRP A 79 -5.19 -4.39 -1.06
CA TRP A 79 -5.18 -5.20 0.15
C TRP A 79 -4.69 -6.60 -0.14
N PRO A 80 -3.94 -7.24 0.78
CA PRO A 80 -3.53 -8.63 0.62
C PRO A 80 -4.74 -9.55 0.54
N VAL A 81 -4.79 -10.37 -0.52
CA VAL A 81 -5.83 -11.39 -0.71
C VAL A 81 -5.19 -12.75 -0.58
N ILE A 82 -5.70 -13.57 0.33
CA ILE A 82 -5.40 -14.99 0.48
C ILE A 82 -6.60 -15.76 -0.04
N VAL A 83 -6.41 -16.54 -1.08
CA VAL A 83 -7.51 -17.30 -1.66
C VAL A 83 -7.71 -18.62 -0.97
N MET A 84 -8.95 -19.01 -0.78
CA MET A 84 -9.34 -20.33 -0.29
C MET A 84 -9.81 -21.16 -1.48
N THR A 85 -9.27 -22.39 -1.65
CA THR A 85 -9.58 -23.25 -2.79
C THR A 85 -10.04 -24.62 -2.32
N GLY A 86 -10.81 -25.33 -3.16
CA GLY A 86 -11.13 -26.75 -2.94
C GLY A 86 -9.94 -27.65 -3.24
N HIS A 87 -10.07 -28.92 -2.85
CA HIS A 87 -9.04 -29.94 -3.02
C HIS A 87 -8.66 -30.17 -4.50
N GLY A 88 -7.36 -30.25 -4.80
CA GLY A 88 -6.85 -30.55 -6.15
C GLY A 88 -6.79 -29.39 -7.13
N ASP A 89 -7.11 -28.16 -6.72
CA ASP A 89 -7.21 -26.98 -7.60
C ASP A 89 -5.87 -26.23 -7.81
N ILE A 90 -4.73 -26.96 -7.89
CA ILE A 90 -3.40 -26.36 -8.08
C ILE A 90 -3.35 -25.36 -9.26
N PRO A 91 -3.92 -25.66 -10.45
CA PRO A 91 -3.92 -24.70 -11.55
C PRO A 91 -4.67 -23.42 -11.22
N ILE A 92 -5.73 -23.50 -10.42
CA ILE A 92 -6.55 -22.37 -9.97
C ILE A 92 -5.76 -21.53 -8.96
N ALA A 93 -5.07 -22.17 -8.01
CA ALA A 93 -4.19 -21.49 -7.07
C ALA A 93 -3.06 -20.70 -7.78
N VAL A 94 -2.39 -21.34 -8.77
CA VAL A 94 -1.37 -20.67 -9.59
C VAL A 94 -1.95 -19.47 -10.35
N ARG A 95 -3.17 -19.60 -10.88
CA ARG A 95 -3.86 -18.48 -11.54
C ARG A 95 -4.13 -17.34 -10.56
N ALA A 96 -4.56 -17.65 -9.33
CA ALA A 96 -4.83 -16.64 -8.31
C ALA A 96 -3.56 -15.85 -7.94
N ILE A 97 -2.44 -16.52 -7.72
CA ILE A 97 -1.14 -15.85 -7.46
C ILE A 97 -0.75 -14.93 -8.63
N LYS A 98 -0.90 -15.39 -9.89
CA LYS A 98 -0.63 -14.56 -11.07
C LYS A 98 -1.54 -13.34 -11.18
N GLN A 99 -2.73 -13.38 -10.58
CA GLN A 99 -3.69 -12.27 -10.54
C GLN A 99 -3.54 -11.39 -9.29
N GLY A 100 -2.51 -11.62 -8.47
CA GLY A 100 -2.16 -10.76 -7.36
C GLY A 100 -2.58 -11.26 -5.98
N ALA A 101 -3.08 -12.50 -5.85
CA ALA A 101 -3.22 -13.13 -4.55
C ALA A 101 -1.83 -13.27 -3.90
N VAL A 102 -1.77 -13.01 -2.60
CA VAL A 102 -0.52 -13.12 -1.82
C VAL A 102 -0.19 -14.58 -1.52
N ASP A 103 -1.24 -15.36 -1.25
CA ASP A 103 -1.11 -16.77 -0.92
C ASP A 103 -2.42 -17.51 -1.21
N PHE A 104 -2.40 -18.84 -1.06
CA PHE A 104 -3.60 -19.65 -1.11
C PHE A 104 -3.64 -20.69 0.01
N VAL A 105 -4.85 -21.06 0.43
CA VAL A 105 -5.09 -22.09 1.44
C VAL A 105 -6.11 -23.10 0.90
N GLU A 106 -5.75 -24.39 0.92
CA GLU A 106 -6.60 -25.47 0.42
C GLU A 106 -7.58 -25.94 1.49
N LYS A 107 -8.86 -25.98 1.16
CA LYS A 107 -9.94 -26.52 2.01
C LYS A 107 -9.98 -28.06 1.94
N PRO A 108 -10.06 -28.81 3.05
CA PRO A 108 -10.00 -28.34 4.43
C PRO A 108 -8.59 -27.93 4.86
N PHE A 109 -8.45 -26.78 5.49
CA PHE A 109 -7.15 -26.25 5.94
C PHE A 109 -6.89 -26.56 7.41
N SER A 110 -5.60 -26.74 7.74
CA SER A 110 -5.15 -26.74 9.13
C SER A 110 -4.99 -25.31 9.66
N GLU A 111 -5.19 -25.14 10.96
CA GLU A 111 -5.00 -23.86 11.64
C GLU A 111 -3.60 -23.30 11.39
N ASP A 112 -2.54 -24.12 11.52
CA ASP A 112 -1.16 -23.70 11.30
C ASP A 112 -0.92 -23.12 9.90
N LYS A 113 -1.46 -23.75 8.85
CA LYS A 113 -1.32 -23.26 7.47
C LYS A 113 -2.02 -21.91 7.29
N LEU A 114 -3.24 -21.79 7.82
CA LEU A 114 -3.99 -20.55 7.74
C LEU A 114 -3.26 -19.42 8.47
N GLN A 115 -2.75 -19.69 9.68
CA GLN A 115 -1.99 -18.70 10.46
C GLN A 115 -0.73 -18.23 9.74
N VAL A 116 0.03 -19.12 9.09
CA VAL A 116 1.22 -18.74 8.31
C VAL A 116 0.83 -17.79 7.18
N SER A 117 -0.18 -18.15 6.38
CA SER A 117 -0.64 -17.32 5.25
C SER A 117 -1.18 -15.96 5.74
N LEU A 118 -1.95 -15.95 6.82
CA LEU A 118 -2.48 -14.73 7.43
C LEU A 118 -1.38 -13.81 7.94
N ASN A 119 -0.39 -14.36 8.66
CA ASN A 119 0.73 -13.56 9.15
C ASN A 119 1.48 -12.90 8.00
N ASN A 120 1.73 -13.63 6.90
CA ASN A 120 2.37 -13.06 5.71
C ASN A 120 1.52 -11.94 5.10
N GLY A 121 0.21 -12.16 4.97
CA GLY A 121 -0.72 -11.15 4.46
C GLY A 121 -0.77 -9.90 5.35
N LEU A 122 -0.86 -10.06 6.67
CA LEU A 122 -0.93 -8.95 7.62
C LEU A 122 0.38 -8.14 7.67
N VAL A 123 1.54 -8.79 7.59
CA VAL A 123 2.85 -8.10 7.48
C VAL A 123 2.89 -7.28 6.19
N LEU A 124 2.47 -7.85 5.07
CA LEU A 124 2.42 -7.14 3.79
C LEU A 124 1.45 -5.94 3.83
N LEU A 125 0.31 -6.08 4.52
CA LEU A 125 -0.63 -4.98 4.73
C LEU A 125 0.03 -3.82 5.48
N GLU A 126 0.70 -4.11 6.61
CA GLU A 126 1.42 -3.10 7.39
C GLU A 126 2.50 -2.38 6.56
N GLU A 127 3.24 -3.11 5.74
CA GLU A 127 4.27 -2.53 4.86
C GLU A 127 3.66 -1.59 3.81
N ARG A 128 2.54 -2.01 3.16
CA ARG A 128 1.82 -1.19 2.17
C ARG A 128 1.23 0.07 2.79
N GLU A 129 0.60 -0.05 3.96
CA GLU A 129 0.07 1.10 4.70
C GLU A 129 1.17 2.08 5.11
N ALA A 130 2.28 1.56 5.65
CA ALA A 130 3.44 2.39 6.01
C ALA A 130 4.03 3.11 4.80
N GLN A 131 4.10 2.44 3.64
CA GLN A 131 4.56 3.06 2.40
C GLN A 131 3.57 4.11 1.90
N GLY A 132 2.26 3.82 1.90
CA GLY A 132 1.21 4.77 1.54
C GLY A 132 1.23 6.02 2.40
N ASN A 133 1.39 5.85 3.71
CA ASN A 133 1.48 6.96 4.66
C ASN A 133 2.76 7.79 4.45
N ARG A 134 3.91 7.16 4.15
CA ARG A 134 5.15 7.90 3.81
C ARG A 134 4.96 8.73 2.56
N ARG A 135 4.39 8.16 1.48
CA ARG A 135 4.14 8.88 0.23
C ARG A 135 3.18 10.06 0.42
N ARG A 136 2.11 9.87 1.18
CA ARG A 136 1.15 10.94 1.50
C ARG A 136 1.81 12.07 2.28
N ASN A 137 2.53 11.74 3.34
CA ASN A 137 3.27 12.72 4.15
C ASN A 137 4.32 13.48 3.32
N ALA A 138 5.07 12.77 2.47
CA ALA A 138 6.04 13.37 1.56
C ALA A 138 5.34 14.34 0.58
N HIS A 139 4.22 13.92 -0.01
CA HIS A 139 3.45 14.76 -0.92
C HIS A 139 2.96 16.05 -0.24
N GLU A 140 2.33 15.93 0.94
CA GLU A 140 1.84 17.08 1.70
C GLU A 140 2.96 18.08 2.02
N ARG A 141 4.15 17.59 2.45
CA ARG A 141 5.29 18.46 2.77
C ARG A 141 5.88 19.13 1.53
N VAL A 142 5.99 18.42 0.41
CA VAL A 142 6.47 18.97 -0.86
C VAL A 142 5.48 19.99 -1.42
N GLU A 143 4.17 19.75 -1.30
CA GLU A 143 3.14 20.72 -1.69
C GLU A 143 3.13 21.99 -0.83
N ALA A 144 3.57 21.91 0.42
CA ALA A 144 3.71 23.07 1.31
C ALA A 144 4.92 23.97 0.96
N LEU A 145 5.82 23.55 0.08
CA LEU A 145 6.93 24.37 -0.40
C LEU A 145 6.42 25.53 -1.25
N THR A 146 7.08 26.69 -1.15
CA THR A 146 6.87 27.78 -2.10
C THR A 146 7.32 27.37 -3.50
N VAL A 147 6.84 28.07 -4.53
CA VAL A 147 7.23 27.80 -5.92
C VAL A 147 8.75 27.79 -6.08
N ARG A 148 9.45 28.74 -5.48
CA ARG A 148 10.93 28.85 -5.57
C ARG A 148 11.65 27.74 -4.82
N GLU A 149 11.18 27.34 -3.66
CA GLU A 149 11.75 26.21 -2.91
C GLU A 149 11.56 24.90 -3.68
N ARG A 150 10.41 24.70 -4.32
CA ARG A 150 10.13 23.53 -5.15
C ARG A 150 10.98 23.49 -6.43
N GLU A 151 11.20 24.63 -7.07
CA GLU A 151 12.11 24.76 -8.22
C GLU A 151 13.54 24.38 -7.82
N VAL A 152 14.03 24.89 -6.68
CA VAL A 152 15.36 24.54 -6.15
C VAL A 152 15.43 23.04 -5.84
N LEU A 153 14.40 22.43 -5.27
CA LEU A 153 14.34 20.99 -4.99
C LEU A 153 14.40 20.15 -6.28
N ARG A 154 13.69 20.54 -7.34
CA ARG A 154 13.72 19.87 -8.65
C ARG A 154 15.10 19.96 -9.31
N GLU A 155 15.77 21.07 -9.20
CA GLU A 155 17.14 21.26 -9.68
C GLU A 155 18.14 20.36 -8.91
N LEU A 156 17.98 20.28 -7.58
CA LEU A 156 18.79 19.40 -6.74
C LEU A 156 18.56 17.92 -7.07
N LEU A 157 17.33 17.52 -7.36
CA LEU A 157 17.00 16.16 -7.85
C LEU A 157 17.70 15.86 -9.19
N GLY A 158 17.85 16.86 -10.05
CA GLY A 158 18.61 16.77 -11.31
C GLY A 158 20.13 16.71 -11.11
N GLY A 159 20.63 16.74 -9.86
CA GLY A 159 22.06 16.68 -9.55
C GLY A 159 22.81 18.01 -9.78
N HIS A 160 22.09 19.13 -9.94
CA HIS A 160 22.72 20.42 -10.22
C HIS A 160 23.37 21.02 -8.97
N SER A 161 24.57 21.58 -9.16
CA SER A 161 25.27 22.36 -8.09
C SER A 161 24.57 23.69 -7.85
N ASN A 162 24.78 24.30 -6.66
CA ASN A 162 24.23 25.62 -6.34
C ASN A 162 24.55 26.68 -7.42
N LYS A 163 25.73 26.61 -8.05
CA LYS A 163 26.12 27.54 -9.12
C LYS A 163 25.26 27.31 -10.39
N GLN A 164 24.99 26.05 -10.74
CA GLN A 164 24.14 25.72 -11.87
C GLN A 164 22.67 26.11 -11.60
N ILE A 165 22.17 25.87 -10.37
CA ILE A 165 20.83 26.28 -9.93
C ILE A 165 20.68 27.81 -10.02
N ALA A 166 21.65 28.55 -9.51
CA ALA A 166 21.67 30.02 -9.58
C ALA A 166 21.56 30.52 -11.03
N LYS A 167 22.29 29.87 -11.94
CA LYS A 167 22.24 30.19 -13.39
C LYS A 167 20.89 29.79 -14.02
N ASN A 168 20.39 28.59 -13.71
CA ASN A 168 19.16 28.07 -14.30
C ASN A 168 17.92 28.84 -13.88
N LEU A 169 17.87 29.28 -12.61
CA LEU A 169 16.75 30.02 -12.02
C LEU A 169 16.93 31.55 -12.10
N GLU A 170 18.05 32.05 -12.68
CA GLU A 170 18.40 33.47 -12.81
C GLU A 170 18.40 34.24 -11.48
N ILE A 171 18.94 33.62 -10.42
CA ILE A 171 19.05 34.19 -9.07
C ILE A 171 20.51 34.12 -8.56
N SER A 172 20.81 34.86 -7.48
CA SER A 172 22.14 34.81 -6.87
C SER A 172 22.39 33.46 -6.15
N LEU A 173 23.68 33.11 -6.02
CA LEU A 173 24.10 31.93 -5.24
C LEU A 173 23.58 32.00 -3.78
N ARG A 174 23.68 33.21 -3.18
CA ARG A 174 23.15 33.48 -1.83
C ARG A 174 21.64 33.21 -1.73
N THR A 175 20.89 33.58 -2.79
CA THR A 175 19.46 33.33 -2.87
C THR A 175 19.14 31.83 -2.95
N VAL A 176 19.93 31.05 -3.69
CA VAL A 176 19.82 29.58 -3.73
C VAL A 176 20.04 28.99 -2.34
N GLU A 177 21.10 29.42 -1.65
CA GLU A 177 21.42 28.93 -0.29
C GLU A 177 20.29 29.26 0.70
N MET A 178 19.72 30.46 0.61
CA MET A 178 18.55 30.86 1.41
C MET A 178 17.34 29.95 1.13
N HIS A 179 16.99 29.74 -0.15
CA HIS A 179 15.86 28.86 -0.52
C HIS A 179 16.10 27.41 -0.08
N ARG A 180 17.34 26.92 -0.17
CA ARG A 180 17.70 25.58 0.35
C ARG A 180 17.49 25.49 1.86
N GLY A 181 17.92 26.47 2.64
CA GLY A 181 17.70 26.50 4.09
C GLY A 181 16.21 26.47 4.42
N ASN A 182 15.44 27.38 3.86
CA ASN A 182 13.99 27.46 4.06
C ASN A 182 13.27 26.17 3.63
N MET A 183 13.69 25.58 2.50
CA MET A 183 13.17 24.30 2.01
C MET A 183 13.43 23.17 3.03
N MET A 184 14.65 23.05 3.53
CA MET A 184 15.02 22.02 4.51
C MET A 184 14.20 22.15 5.80
N ASP A 185 14.04 23.40 6.30
CA ASP A 185 13.24 23.69 7.49
C ASP A 185 11.76 23.34 7.26
N ARG A 186 11.21 23.71 6.09
CA ARG A 186 9.80 23.45 5.74
C ARG A 186 9.51 21.97 5.53
N LEU A 187 10.44 21.24 4.92
CA LEU A 187 10.39 19.78 4.79
C LEU A 187 10.66 19.07 6.13
N GLN A 188 11.16 19.77 7.15
CA GLN A 188 11.56 19.23 8.45
C GLN A 188 12.55 18.06 8.29
N VAL A 189 13.59 18.22 7.49
CA VAL A 189 14.64 17.23 7.24
C VAL A 189 16.01 17.75 7.67
N GLY A 190 16.86 16.85 8.15
CA GLY A 190 18.20 17.18 8.64
C GLY A 190 19.30 17.12 7.58
N SER A 191 19.00 16.54 6.41
CA SER A 191 20.01 16.34 5.37
C SER A 191 19.42 16.50 3.95
N LEU A 192 20.30 16.86 2.99
CA LEU A 192 19.90 16.89 1.57
C LEU A 192 19.42 15.53 1.08
N ALA A 193 20.04 14.45 1.54
CA ALA A 193 19.64 13.09 1.15
C ALA A 193 18.20 12.80 1.57
N GLU A 194 17.78 13.19 2.78
CA GLU A 194 16.39 13.06 3.24
C GLU A 194 15.44 13.92 2.39
N ALA A 195 15.82 15.15 2.05
CA ALA A 195 15.00 16.01 1.19
C ALA A 195 14.78 15.39 -0.20
N LEU A 196 15.84 14.84 -0.81
CA LEU A 196 15.75 14.17 -2.10
C LEU A 196 14.92 12.89 -2.05
N THR A 197 15.07 12.08 -1.00
CA THR A 197 14.25 10.88 -0.78
C THR A 197 12.77 11.26 -0.65
N MET A 198 12.46 12.27 0.16
CA MET A 198 11.09 12.77 0.32
C MET A 198 10.51 13.30 -1.00
N ALA A 199 11.30 14.01 -1.80
CA ALA A 199 10.87 14.51 -3.10
C ALA A 199 10.54 13.37 -4.08
N LEU A 200 11.34 12.29 -4.08
CA LEU A 200 11.07 11.08 -4.87
C LEU A 200 9.82 10.34 -4.39
N GLU A 201 9.64 10.19 -3.08
CA GLU A 201 8.44 9.58 -2.49
C GLU A 201 7.17 10.38 -2.81
N ALA A 202 7.28 11.71 -2.89
CA ALA A 202 6.21 12.61 -3.31
C ALA A 202 5.91 12.57 -4.82
N GLY A 203 6.74 11.89 -5.62
CA GLY A 203 6.61 11.84 -7.08
C GLY A 203 7.07 13.12 -7.78
N LEU A 204 7.93 13.93 -7.13
CA LEU A 204 8.47 15.14 -7.76
C LEU A 204 9.46 14.78 -8.85
N GLU A 205 9.24 15.29 -10.05
CA GLU A 205 10.13 15.06 -11.19
C GLU A 205 11.33 16.01 -11.15
N ALA A 206 12.52 15.46 -11.44
CA ALA A 206 13.74 16.22 -11.60
C ALA A 206 13.70 17.13 -12.85
N VAL A 207 14.41 18.24 -12.80
CA VAL A 207 14.72 18.99 -14.04
C VAL A 207 15.78 18.18 -14.80
N PRO A 208 15.53 17.81 -16.08
CA PRO A 208 16.50 17.05 -16.84
C PRO A 208 17.81 17.83 -16.99
N ALA A 209 18.93 17.14 -16.76
CA ALA A 209 20.25 17.72 -17.00
C ALA A 209 20.33 18.14 -18.47
N LYS A 210 20.60 19.43 -18.73
CA LYS A 210 20.90 19.88 -20.10
C LYS A 210 22.19 19.17 -20.53
N VAL A 211 22.06 18.21 -21.45
CA VAL A 211 23.21 17.59 -22.11
C VAL A 211 23.93 18.72 -22.82
N GLN A 212 25.17 19.03 -22.38
CA GLN A 212 26.09 19.96 -23.08
C GLN A 212 26.71 19.28 -24.26
#